data_821b31aab03d788455334c1fdea95034
#
_entry.id   821b31aab03d788455334c1fdea95034
#
_cell.length_a   1.000
_cell.length_b   1.000
_cell.length_c   1.000
_cell.angle_alpha   90.00
_cell.angle_beta   90.00
_cell.angle_gamma   90.00
#
_symmetry.space_group_name_H-M   'P 1'
#
loop_
_entity.id
_entity.type
_entity.pdbx_description
1 polymer ?
#
loop_
_entity_poly.entity_id
_entity_poly.type
_entity_poly.pdbx_seq_one_letter_code
_entity_poly.pdbx_strand_id
1 'polypeptide(L)'
;MPLFPRWTNTVSRLSGVLLLALPAVAIAGLMIVVRSTWGTKQDREVVQPVEFDHRHHVGDEGIDCRYCHYTVEKSPYPGLPSTTICMSCHAQIWNKSPLLGLVREYHFKERPIPWLSVHNLPDFVYFNHAIHVNKGVGCVTCHGRVDQMPLIEQKAPLTMGWCVDCHRNPELQLRPVEFMTSMTWQPDPSVDRQRLGAQLARQYNVHTRISCDTCHR
;
A
#
# COMPACT_ATOMS: atom_id res chain seq x y z
N MET A 1 -18.98 -60.80 28.16
CA MET A 1 -19.75 -59.96 27.20
C MET A 1 -18.96 -58.68 26.98
N PRO A 2 -18.77 -58.20 25.77
CA PRO A 2 -18.13 -56.91 25.53
C PRO A 2 -19.00 -55.77 26.10
N LEU A 3 -18.41 -54.87 26.88
CA LEU A 3 -19.10 -53.75 27.51
C LEU A 3 -19.65 -52.73 26.48
N PHE A 4 -19.04 -52.70 25.28
CA PHE A 4 -19.42 -51.76 24.23
C PHE A 4 -19.72 -52.47 22.91
N PRO A 5 -20.68 -51.95 22.09
CA PRO A 5 -20.96 -52.45 20.76
C PRO A 5 -19.73 -52.31 19.82
N ARG A 6 -19.65 -53.15 18.79
CA ARG A 6 -18.50 -53.13 17.84
C ARG A 6 -18.29 -51.79 17.12
N TRP A 7 -19.34 -51.01 16.88
CA TRP A 7 -19.27 -49.71 16.22
C TRP A 7 -18.58 -48.62 17.08
N THR A 8 -18.48 -48.79 18.39
CA THR A 8 -17.87 -47.85 19.32
C THR A 8 -16.40 -47.55 18.96
N ASN A 9 -15.64 -48.59 18.54
CA ASN A 9 -14.25 -48.42 18.11
C ASN A 9 -14.15 -47.55 16.84
N THR A 10 -15.08 -47.71 15.90
CA THR A 10 -15.13 -46.92 14.67
C THR A 10 -15.44 -45.44 15.01
N VAL A 11 -16.47 -45.25 15.84
CA VAL A 11 -16.82 -43.87 16.29
C VAL A 11 -15.68 -43.22 17.03
N SER A 12 -15.04 -43.94 17.95
CA SER A 12 -13.89 -43.40 18.71
C SER A 12 -12.72 -43.00 17.79
N ARG A 13 -12.40 -43.83 16.79
CA ARG A 13 -11.36 -43.54 15.79
C ARG A 13 -11.73 -42.29 14.92
N LEU A 14 -12.98 -42.28 14.43
CA LEU A 14 -13.47 -41.14 13.63
C LEU A 14 -13.49 -39.85 14.44
N SER A 15 -13.96 -39.91 15.69
CA SER A 15 -13.95 -38.76 16.60
C SER A 15 -12.54 -38.26 16.86
N GLY A 16 -11.57 -39.16 17.07
CA GLY A 16 -10.17 -38.78 17.23
C GLY A 16 -9.57 -38.12 15.99
N VAL A 17 -9.86 -38.68 14.81
CA VAL A 17 -9.42 -38.06 13.53
C VAL A 17 -10.06 -36.70 13.32
N LEU A 18 -11.37 -36.57 13.57
CA LEU A 18 -12.07 -35.27 13.42
C LEU A 18 -11.57 -34.23 14.42
N LEU A 19 -11.30 -34.63 15.65
CA LEU A 19 -10.77 -33.73 16.68
C LEU A 19 -9.43 -33.10 16.29
N LEU A 20 -8.60 -33.84 15.54
CA LEU A 20 -7.31 -33.34 15.05
C LEU A 20 -7.43 -32.62 13.70
N ALA A 21 -8.25 -33.16 12.79
CA ALA A 21 -8.39 -32.62 11.44
C ALA A 21 -9.15 -31.28 11.39
N LEU A 22 -10.21 -31.12 12.17
CA LEU A 22 -11.03 -29.91 12.14
C LEU A 22 -10.25 -28.64 12.54
N PRO A 23 -9.48 -28.62 13.65
CA PRO A 23 -8.64 -27.46 13.96
C PRO A 23 -7.59 -27.18 12.88
N ALA A 24 -6.96 -28.21 12.34
CA ALA A 24 -5.96 -28.04 11.28
C ALA A 24 -6.56 -27.41 10.01
N VAL A 25 -7.72 -27.89 9.57
CA VAL A 25 -8.46 -27.33 8.43
C VAL A 25 -8.93 -25.90 8.74
N ALA A 26 -9.42 -25.64 9.95
CA ALA A 26 -9.85 -24.30 10.36
C ALA A 26 -8.68 -23.31 10.36
N ILE A 27 -7.53 -23.70 10.89
CA ILE A 27 -6.31 -22.85 10.87
C ILE A 27 -5.85 -22.60 9.44
N ALA A 28 -5.80 -23.64 8.60
CA ALA A 28 -5.43 -23.50 7.18
C ALA A 28 -6.39 -22.56 6.44
N GLY A 29 -7.70 -22.72 6.64
CA GLY A 29 -8.72 -21.85 6.08
C GLY A 29 -8.57 -20.40 6.53
N LEU A 30 -8.35 -20.18 7.83
CA LEU A 30 -8.11 -18.84 8.37
C LEU A 30 -6.85 -18.20 7.75
N MET A 31 -5.76 -18.97 7.63
CA MET A 31 -4.52 -18.49 7.02
C MET A 31 -4.67 -18.08 5.54
N ILE A 32 -5.52 -18.83 4.80
CA ILE A 32 -5.85 -18.49 3.41
C ILE A 32 -6.68 -17.19 3.37
N VAL A 33 -7.71 -17.09 4.19
CA VAL A 33 -8.60 -15.92 4.22
C VAL A 33 -7.84 -14.64 4.60
N VAL A 34 -7.02 -14.69 5.64
CA VAL A 34 -6.26 -13.51 6.11
C VAL A 34 -5.23 -13.03 5.07
N ARG A 35 -4.70 -13.94 4.23
CA ARG A 35 -3.76 -13.62 3.17
C ARG A 35 -4.41 -13.32 1.81
N SER A 36 -5.69 -13.56 1.68
CA SER A 36 -6.43 -13.25 0.45
C SER A 36 -6.64 -11.74 0.27
N THR A 37 -7.01 -11.34 -0.94
CA THR A 37 -7.39 -9.94 -1.25
C THR A 37 -8.57 -9.47 -0.39
N TRP A 38 -9.41 -10.39 0.08
CA TRP A 38 -10.49 -10.08 1.03
C TRP A 38 -9.95 -9.61 2.39
N GLY A 39 -8.95 -10.30 2.93
CA GLY A 39 -8.31 -9.94 4.21
C GLY A 39 -7.40 -8.72 4.09
N THR A 40 -6.60 -8.64 3.02
CA THR A 40 -5.63 -7.56 2.77
C THR A 40 -6.25 -6.30 2.17
N LYS A 41 -7.49 -6.37 1.69
CA LYS A 41 -8.20 -5.29 0.98
C LYS A 41 -7.54 -4.85 -0.34
N GLN A 42 -6.64 -5.67 -0.90
CA GLN A 42 -6.05 -5.40 -2.21
C GLN A 42 -7.10 -5.34 -3.31
N ASP A 43 -6.81 -4.53 -4.33
CA ASP A 43 -7.62 -4.36 -5.54
C ASP A 43 -9.10 -4.00 -5.24
N ARG A 44 -9.31 -3.26 -4.16
CA ARG A 44 -10.63 -2.74 -3.80
C ARG A 44 -10.65 -1.23 -3.94
N GLU A 45 -11.41 -0.75 -4.89
CA GLU A 45 -11.67 0.67 -5.05
C GLU A 45 -12.39 1.23 -3.81
N VAL A 46 -11.95 2.39 -3.36
CA VAL A 46 -12.56 3.10 -2.23
C VAL A 46 -13.19 4.39 -2.73
N VAL A 47 -14.52 4.43 -2.73
CA VAL A 47 -15.27 5.65 -3.08
C VAL A 47 -14.93 6.74 -2.07
N GLN A 48 -14.54 7.90 -2.59
CA GLN A 48 -14.12 9.06 -1.80
C GLN A 48 -15.20 10.13 -1.76
N PRO A 49 -15.22 11.01 -0.74
CA PRO A 49 -16.18 12.13 -0.68
C PRO A 49 -16.10 13.07 -1.89
N VAL A 50 -14.92 13.21 -2.47
CA VAL A 50 -14.68 13.89 -3.74
C VAL A 50 -14.17 12.87 -4.73
N GLU A 51 -14.79 12.76 -5.88
CA GLU A 51 -14.38 11.87 -6.98
C GLU A 51 -13.10 12.42 -7.63
N PHE A 52 -11.98 12.22 -6.97
CA PHE A 52 -10.67 12.65 -7.45
C PHE A 52 -10.06 11.55 -8.35
N ASP A 53 -9.84 11.89 -9.61
CA ASP A 53 -9.25 10.99 -10.60
C ASP A 53 -7.75 11.28 -10.78
N HIS A 54 -6.91 10.36 -10.31
CA HIS A 54 -5.46 10.46 -10.46
C HIS A 54 -5.01 10.28 -11.93
N ARG A 55 -5.76 9.56 -12.77
CA ARG A 55 -5.40 9.40 -14.18
C ARG A 55 -5.33 10.76 -14.86
N HIS A 56 -6.35 11.59 -14.63
CA HIS A 56 -6.40 12.91 -15.22
C HIS A 56 -5.25 13.79 -14.71
N HIS A 57 -5.06 13.89 -13.39
CA HIS A 57 -4.06 14.79 -12.81
C HIS A 57 -2.62 14.33 -13.03
N VAL A 58 -2.35 13.04 -12.84
CA VAL A 58 -0.99 12.47 -12.92
C VAL A 58 -0.71 11.91 -14.31
N GLY A 59 -1.67 11.18 -14.89
CA GLY A 59 -1.50 10.52 -16.18
C GLY A 59 -1.58 11.50 -17.35
N ASP A 60 -2.62 12.31 -17.42
CA ASP A 60 -2.86 13.20 -18.55
C ASP A 60 -2.12 14.54 -18.40
N GLU A 61 -2.23 15.18 -17.22
CA GLU A 61 -1.65 16.51 -16.97
C GLU A 61 -0.20 16.45 -16.46
N GLY A 62 0.31 15.28 -16.10
CA GLY A 62 1.69 15.09 -15.66
C GLY A 62 2.05 15.78 -14.34
N ILE A 63 1.07 16.02 -13.48
CA ILE A 63 1.32 16.65 -12.17
C ILE A 63 2.12 15.69 -11.28
N ASP A 64 3.27 16.16 -10.80
CA ASP A 64 4.14 15.37 -9.90
C ASP A 64 3.44 15.08 -8.57
N CYS A 65 3.61 13.87 -8.05
CA CYS A 65 3.02 13.41 -6.79
C CYS A 65 3.30 14.37 -5.62
N ARG A 66 4.50 14.96 -5.59
CA ARG A 66 4.97 15.87 -4.53
C ARG A 66 4.28 17.21 -4.53
N TYR A 67 3.61 17.58 -5.63
CA TYR A 67 2.81 18.81 -5.66
C TYR A 67 1.65 18.74 -4.67
N CYS A 68 1.00 17.57 -4.60
CA CYS A 68 -0.12 17.33 -3.68
C CYS A 68 0.33 16.66 -2.37
N HIS A 69 1.26 15.70 -2.44
CA HIS A 69 1.81 14.98 -1.30
C HIS A 69 3.15 15.61 -0.83
N TYR A 70 3.12 16.90 -0.55
CA TYR A 70 4.31 17.74 -0.35
C TYR A 70 5.15 17.41 0.89
N THR A 71 4.66 16.59 1.82
CA THR A 71 5.39 16.16 3.01
C THR A 71 6.07 14.81 2.85
N VAL A 72 5.87 14.11 1.73
CA VAL A 72 6.31 12.72 1.53
C VAL A 72 7.82 12.51 1.68
N GLU A 73 8.62 13.52 1.34
CA GLU A 73 10.09 13.49 1.46
C GLU A 73 10.59 13.89 2.86
N LYS A 74 9.72 14.43 3.71
CA LYS A 74 10.11 15.06 4.99
C LYS A 74 9.43 14.45 6.21
N SER A 75 8.34 13.71 6.02
CA SER A 75 7.49 13.21 7.09
C SER A 75 7.23 11.71 6.96
N PRO A 76 6.97 11.01 8.06
CA PRO A 76 6.38 9.67 8.01
C PRO A 76 5.07 9.62 7.22
N TYR A 77 4.30 10.68 7.25
CA TYR A 77 3.03 10.81 6.53
C TYR A 77 3.22 11.62 5.24
N PRO A 78 2.67 11.17 4.10
CA PRO A 78 2.84 11.82 2.80
C PRO A 78 2.10 13.14 2.69
N GLY A 79 1.19 13.40 3.63
CA GLY A 79 0.25 14.51 3.58
C GLY A 79 -0.90 14.25 2.60
N LEU A 80 -2.09 14.70 2.97
CA LEU A 80 -3.20 14.86 2.07
C LEU A 80 -3.27 16.34 1.66
N PRO A 81 -3.49 16.65 0.37
CA PRO A 81 -3.52 18.03 -0.09
C PRO A 81 -4.63 18.82 0.59
N SER A 82 -4.31 20.02 1.04
CA SER A 82 -5.32 20.97 1.49
C SER A 82 -6.19 21.41 0.31
N THR A 83 -7.42 21.83 0.58
CA THR A 83 -8.31 22.40 -0.46
C THR A 83 -7.70 23.60 -1.18
N THR A 84 -6.76 24.31 -0.56
CA THR A 84 -6.01 25.41 -1.18
C THR A 84 -5.19 24.94 -2.38
N ILE A 85 -4.60 23.73 -2.31
CA ILE A 85 -3.87 23.15 -3.44
C ILE A 85 -4.83 22.86 -4.59
N CYS A 86 -6.01 22.31 -4.33
CA CYS A 86 -7.02 22.10 -5.36
C CYS A 86 -7.44 23.45 -6.00
N MET A 87 -7.70 24.44 -5.17
CA MET A 87 -8.19 25.74 -5.60
C MET A 87 -7.11 26.63 -6.26
N SER A 88 -5.81 26.27 -6.19
CA SER A 88 -4.77 26.98 -6.96
C SER A 88 -5.03 26.88 -8.49
N CYS A 89 -5.64 25.82 -8.96
CA CYS A 89 -6.07 25.63 -10.36
C CYS A 89 -7.60 25.79 -10.48
N HIS A 90 -8.37 25.12 -9.64
CA HIS A 90 -9.81 25.02 -9.76
C HIS A 90 -10.59 26.31 -9.36
N ALA A 91 -9.91 27.34 -8.89
CA ALA A 91 -10.47 28.67 -8.81
C ALA A 91 -10.76 29.27 -10.21
N GLN A 92 -10.04 28.80 -11.24
CA GLN A 92 -10.16 29.27 -12.62
C GLN A 92 -10.65 28.13 -13.56
N ILE A 93 -10.11 26.91 -13.42
CA ILE A 93 -10.41 25.77 -14.26
C ILE A 93 -11.55 24.99 -13.61
N TRP A 94 -12.63 24.70 -14.37
CA TRP A 94 -13.82 23.99 -13.89
C TRP A 94 -14.50 24.61 -12.66
N ASN A 95 -14.28 25.88 -12.42
CA ASN A 95 -14.72 26.57 -11.20
C ASN A 95 -16.22 26.49 -10.92
N LYS A 96 -17.04 26.24 -11.95
CA LYS A 96 -18.51 26.08 -11.82
C LYS A 96 -18.96 24.61 -11.84
N SER A 97 -18.04 23.65 -11.99
CA SER A 97 -18.41 22.23 -12.02
C SER A 97 -19.09 21.80 -10.72
N PRO A 98 -20.21 21.06 -10.79
CA PRO A 98 -20.84 20.49 -9.60
C PRO A 98 -19.94 19.47 -8.88
N LEU A 99 -19.06 18.79 -9.60
CA LEU A 99 -18.10 17.82 -9.02
C LEU A 99 -17.13 18.49 -8.04
N LEU A 100 -16.84 19.78 -8.22
CA LEU A 100 -16.01 20.57 -7.30
C LEU A 100 -16.82 21.28 -6.20
N GLY A 101 -18.11 21.02 -6.12
CA GLY A 101 -18.99 21.66 -5.11
C GLY A 101 -18.47 21.45 -3.68
N LEU A 102 -18.16 20.20 -3.35
CA LEU A 102 -17.65 19.86 -2.02
C LEU A 102 -16.25 20.45 -1.76
N VAL A 103 -15.38 20.47 -2.77
CA VAL A 103 -14.04 21.09 -2.65
C VAL A 103 -14.16 22.56 -2.30
N ARG A 104 -15.03 23.31 -3.01
CA ARG A 104 -15.30 24.73 -2.73
C ARG A 104 -15.88 24.92 -1.34
N GLU A 105 -16.84 24.10 -0.96
CA GLU A 105 -17.47 24.17 0.36
C GLU A 105 -16.44 24.02 1.48
N TYR A 106 -15.61 22.98 1.42
CA TYR A 106 -14.58 22.73 2.43
C TYR A 106 -13.49 23.82 2.40
N HIS A 107 -13.17 24.36 1.22
CA HIS A 107 -12.23 25.47 1.09
C HIS A 107 -12.75 26.74 1.79
N PHE A 108 -14.00 27.15 1.54
CA PHE A 108 -14.60 28.32 2.20
C PHE A 108 -14.81 28.15 3.71
N LYS A 109 -14.98 26.91 4.16
CA LYS A 109 -15.11 26.59 5.59
C LYS A 109 -13.75 26.39 6.27
N GLU A 110 -12.64 26.50 5.55
CA GLU A 110 -11.28 26.22 6.03
C GLU A 110 -11.15 24.85 6.70
N ARG A 111 -11.82 23.84 6.15
CA ARG A 111 -11.86 22.48 6.68
C ARG A 111 -11.22 21.48 5.71
N PRO A 112 -10.52 20.47 6.22
CA PRO A 112 -10.02 19.39 5.38
C PRO A 112 -11.18 18.52 4.85
N ILE A 113 -11.04 18.02 3.62
CA ILE A 113 -11.95 17.01 3.07
C ILE A 113 -11.77 15.72 3.89
N PRO A 114 -12.85 15.06 4.33
CA PRO A 114 -12.76 13.84 5.14
C PRO A 114 -12.46 12.61 4.28
N TRP A 115 -11.23 12.56 3.73
CA TRP A 115 -10.78 11.45 2.90
C TRP A 115 -10.81 10.12 3.65
N LEU A 116 -11.20 9.06 2.96
CA LEU A 116 -11.12 7.69 3.48
C LEU A 116 -9.75 7.10 3.20
N SER A 117 -9.12 6.53 4.23
CA SER A 117 -7.82 5.89 4.08
C SER A 117 -7.93 4.62 3.25
N VAL A 118 -7.16 4.54 2.17
CA VAL A 118 -7.09 3.37 1.29
C VAL A 118 -5.99 2.41 1.73
N HIS A 119 -4.81 2.97 2.01
CA HIS A 119 -3.67 2.22 2.53
C HIS A 119 -3.64 2.35 4.04
N ASN A 120 -3.85 1.25 4.74
CA ASN A 120 -3.95 1.25 6.18
C ASN A 120 -3.05 0.18 6.80
N LEU A 121 -2.18 0.60 7.69
CA LEU A 121 -1.36 -0.29 8.51
C LEU A 121 -1.93 -0.34 9.93
N PRO A 122 -1.75 -1.46 10.66
CA PRO A 122 -2.09 -1.52 12.08
C PRO A 122 -1.31 -0.48 12.90
N ASP A 123 -1.89 0.03 13.96
CA ASP A 123 -1.32 1.10 14.79
C ASP A 123 0.04 0.75 15.41
N PHE A 124 0.36 -0.54 15.52
CA PHE A 124 1.65 -1.02 16.01
C PHE A 124 2.73 -1.12 14.93
N VAL A 125 2.47 -0.69 13.69
CA VAL A 125 3.43 -0.66 12.57
C VAL A 125 3.79 0.79 12.25
N TYR A 126 5.05 1.14 12.48
CA TYR A 126 5.58 2.48 12.27
C TYR A 126 6.26 2.59 10.91
N PHE A 127 5.49 2.98 9.92
CA PHE A 127 6.00 3.21 8.57
C PHE A 127 6.41 4.68 8.40
N ASN A 128 7.51 4.91 7.69
CA ASN A 128 8.00 6.25 7.41
C ASN A 128 8.21 6.43 5.91
N HIS A 129 7.37 7.22 5.26
CA HIS A 129 7.47 7.52 3.83
C HIS A 129 8.79 8.21 3.48
N ALA A 130 9.21 9.22 4.24
CA ALA A 130 10.40 9.99 3.92
C ALA A 130 11.66 9.13 3.81
N ILE A 131 11.81 8.11 4.68
CA ILE A 131 12.96 7.21 4.62
C ILE A 131 12.93 6.39 3.32
N HIS A 132 11.81 5.81 2.94
CA HIS A 132 11.68 4.98 1.74
C HIS A 132 11.90 5.78 0.47
N VAL A 133 11.27 6.94 0.39
CA VAL A 133 11.33 7.85 -0.74
C VAL A 133 12.76 8.37 -0.96
N ASN A 134 13.39 8.89 0.09
CA ASN A 134 14.77 9.42 0.02
C ASN A 134 15.83 8.32 -0.20
N LYS A 135 15.47 7.06 0.01
CA LYS A 135 16.32 5.89 -0.29
C LYS A 135 16.04 5.26 -1.67
N GLY A 136 15.24 5.91 -2.51
CA GLY A 136 15.03 5.50 -3.90
C GLY A 136 14.00 4.38 -4.08
N VAL A 137 13.06 4.21 -3.14
CA VAL A 137 11.90 3.33 -3.35
C VAL A 137 10.83 4.09 -4.10
N GLY A 138 10.53 3.70 -5.33
CA GLY A 138 9.54 4.39 -6.15
C GLY A 138 8.11 4.25 -5.65
N CYS A 139 7.31 5.29 -5.81
CA CYS A 139 5.90 5.29 -5.39
C CYS A 139 5.12 4.10 -5.97
N VAL A 140 5.36 3.79 -7.24
CA VAL A 140 4.72 2.66 -7.94
C VAL A 140 4.97 1.29 -7.29
N THR A 141 6.07 1.12 -6.56
CA THR A 141 6.41 -0.15 -5.91
C THR A 141 5.37 -0.55 -4.86
N CYS A 142 4.80 0.42 -4.15
CA CYS A 142 3.80 0.19 -3.11
C CYS A 142 2.39 0.53 -3.58
N HIS A 143 2.25 1.62 -4.34
CA HIS A 143 0.95 2.17 -4.73
C HIS A 143 0.45 1.66 -6.08
N GLY A 144 1.31 0.97 -6.88
CA GLY A 144 0.95 0.57 -8.23
C GLY A 144 0.86 1.75 -9.20
N ARG A 145 0.21 1.54 -10.34
CA ARG A 145 0.03 2.53 -11.42
C ARG A 145 -1.10 3.50 -11.07
N VAL A 146 -0.85 4.36 -10.08
CA VAL A 146 -1.79 5.40 -9.63
C VAL A 146 -2.20 6.33 -10.77
N ASP A 147 -1.30 6.61 -11.71
CA ASP A 147 -1.53 7.34 -12.95
C ASP A 147 -2.58 6.70 -13.88
N GLN A 148 -3.05 5.51 -13.55
CA GLN A 148 -4.11 4.79 -14.30
C GLN A 148 -5.34 4.49 -13.44
N MET A 149 -5.38 4.99 -12.19
CA MET A 149 -6.47 4.70 -11.26
C MET A 149 -7.50 5.84 -11.23
N PRO A 150 -8.74 5.58 -11.66
CA PRO A 150 -9.85 6.54 -11.48
C PRO A 150 -10.23 6.68 -10.01
N LEU A 151 -10.29 5.57 -9.29
CA LEU A 151 -10.40 5.49 -7.84
C LEU A 151 -9.17 4.78 -7.30
N ILE A 152 -8.63 5.29 -6.22
CA ILE A 152 -7.45 4.69 -5.60
C ILE A 152 -7.81 3.35 -4.98
N GLU A 153 -6.98 2.36 -5.24
CA GLU A 153 -7.03 1.05 -4.62
C GLU A 153 -5.66 0.64 -4.06
N GLN A 154 -5.66 -0.19 -3.05
CA GLN A 154 -4.43 -0.74 -2.50
C GLN A 154 -3.90 -1.85 -3.40
N LYS A 155 -2.70 -1.68 -3.97
CA LYS A 155 -2.06 -2.71 -4.82
C LYS A 155 -1.15 -3.65 -4.03
N ALA A 156 -0.36 -3.13 -3.10
CA ALA A 156 0.50 -3.95 -2.26
C ALA A 156 -0.31 -4.59 -1.11
N PRO A 157 0.00 -5.84 -0.72
CA PRO A 157 -0.73 -6.52 0.36
C PRO A 157 -0.49 -5.88 1.73
N LEU A 158 0.59 -5.13 1.89
CA LEU A 158 1.02 -4.48 3.14
C LEU A 158 1.10 -5.43 4.34
N THR A 159 1.30 -6.73 4.08
CA THR A 159 1.52 -7.72 5.11
C THR A 159 2.97 -7.69 5.62
N MET A 160 3.19 -8.15 6.85
CA MET A 160 4.55 -8.25 7.42
C MET A 160 5.51 -9.03 6.49
N GLY A 161 5.06 -10.16 5.91
CA GLY A 161 5.86 -10.95 4.97
C GLY A 161 6.30 -10.14 3.78
N TRP A 162 5.41 -9.38 3.16
CA TRP A 162 5.71 -8.52 2.02
C TRP A 162 6.76 -7.45 2.36
N CYS A 163 6.63 -6.80 3.51
CA CYS A 163 7.61 -5.81 3.98
C CYS A 163 8.97 -6.46 4.23
N VAL A 164 9.00 -7.60 4.93
CA VAL A 164 10.23 -8.31 5.27
C VAL A 164 10.94 -8.84 4.02
N ASP A 165 10.22 -9.29 3.00
CA ASP A 165 10.82 -9.75 1.74
C ASP A 165 11.55 -8.61 1.02
N CYS A 166 10.95 -7.41 0.99
CA CYS A 166 11.62 -6.21 0.49
C CYS A 166 12.84 -5.85 1.35
N HIS A 167 12.70 -5.86 2.67
CA HIS A 167 13.77 -5.49 3.60
C HIS A 167 14.94 -6.49 3.62
N ARG A 168 14.74 -7.74 3.21
CA ARG A 168 15.81 -8.74 3.02
C ARG A 168 16.63 -8.45 1.77
N ASN A 169 16.00 -8.02 0.69
CA ASN A 169 16.60 -7.82 -0.61
C ASN A 169 16.18 -6.47 -1.20
N PRO A 170 16.56 -5.34 -0.56
CA PRO A 170 16.07 -4.02 -0.95
C PRO A 170 16.60 -3.56 -2.31
N GLU A 171 17.75 -4.07 -2.77
CA GLU A 171 18.46 -3.61 -3.96
C GLU A 171 17.59 -3.63 -5.22
N LEU A 172 16.74 -4.67 -5.36
CA LEU A 172 15.88 -4.81 -6.53
C LEU A 172 14.72 -3.81 -6.57
N GLN A 173 14.44 -3.17 -5.45
CA GLN A 173 13.36 -2.17 -5.35
C GLN A 173 13.85 -0.73 -5.52
N LEU A 174 15.18 -0.54 -5.50
CA LEU A 174 15.77 0.79 -5.61
C LEU A 174 15.80 1.28 -7.06
N ARG A 175 15.64 2.57 -7.20
CA ARG A 175 15.80 3.34 -8.43
C ARG A 175 16.53 4.66 -8.14
N PRO A 176 17.08 5.35 -9.15
CA PRO A 176 17.58 6.71 -8.93
C PRO A 176 16.47 7.61 -8.39
N VAL A 177 16.80 8.43 -7.39
CA VAL A 177 15.79 9.25 -6.67
C VAL A 177 15.08 10.26 -7.57
N GLU A 178 15.69 10.68 -8.66
CA GLU A 178 15.09 11.53 -9.68
C GLU A 178 13.90 10.87 -10.41
N PHE A 179 13.81 9.53 -10.40
CA PHE A 179 12.71 8.77 -10.98
C PHE A 179 11.75 8.20 -9.94
N MET A 180 11.81 8.68 -8.71
CA MET A 180 11.02 8.15 -7.60
C MET A 180 9.51 8.29 -7.84
N THR A 181 9.06 9.41 -8.41
CA THR A 181 7.66 9.66 -8.75
C THR A 181 7.25 9.10 -10.12
N SER A 182 8.21 8.65 -10.94
CA SER A 182 7.90 8.07 -12.23
C SER A 182 7.16 6.74 -12.11
N MET A 183 5.98 6.65 -12.70
CA MET A 183 5.16 5.44 -12.70
C MET A 183 5.61 4.40 -13.74
N THR A 184 6.42 4.81 -14.71
CA THR A 184 6.81 3.98 -15.86
C THR A 184 8.31 3.72 -15.95
N TRP A 185 9.12 4.32 -15.08
CA TRP A 185 10.57 4.15 -15.14
C TRP A 185 10.98 2.69 -15.06
N GLN A 186 11.83 2.29 -15.99
CA GLN A 186 12.55 1.04 -16.01
C GLN A 186 14.03 1.34 -16.28
N PRO A 187 14.97 0.56 -15.74
CA PRO A 187 16.37 0.69 -16.13
C PRO A 187 16.53 0.34 -17.61
N ASP A 188 17.57 0.88 -18.26
CA ASP A 188 17.93 0.48 -19.60
C ASP A 188 18.09 -1.05 -19.66
N PRO A 189 17.56 -1.72 -20.69
CA PRO A 189 17.66 -3.19 -20.84
C PRO A 189 19.09 -3.73 -20.85
N SER A 190 20.08 -2.91 -21.21
CA SER A 190 21.51 -3.27 -21.15
C SER A 190 22.10 -3.23 -19.75
N VAL A 191 21.40 -2.62 -18.79
CA VAL A 191 21.88 -2.47 -17.41
C VAL A 191 21.46 -3.66 -16.57
N ASP A 192 22.44 -4.33 -15.97
CA ASP A 192 22.19 -5.37 -14.97
C ASP A 192 21.46 -4.77 -13.74
N ARG A 193 20.24 -5.20 -13.54
CA ARG A 193 19.37 -4.72 -12.46
C ARG A 193 19.95 -4.97 -11.07
N GLN A 194 20.61 -6.09 -10.85
CA GLN A 194 21.24 -6.40 -9.56
C GLN A 194 22.45 -5.48 -9.31
N ARG A 195 23.26 -5.27 -10.34
CA ARG A 195 24.43 -4.38 -10.27
C ARG A 195 24.01 -2.94 -9.99
N LEU A 196 23.00 -2.45 -10.69
CA LEU A 196 22.44 -1.12 -10.44
C LEU A 196 21.89 -1.01 -9.02
N GLY A 197 21.08 -1.97 -8.59
CA GLY A 197 20.50 -1.98 -7.24
C GLY A 197 21.57 -1.98 -6.15
N ALA A 198 22.62 -2.80 -6.28
CA ALA A 198 23.73 -2.83 -5.35
C ALA A 198 24.53 -1.50 -5.34
N GLN A 199 24.66 -0.84 -6.48
CA GLN A 199 25.26 0.49 -6.56
C GLN A 199 24.42 1.53 -5.82
N LEU A 200 23.12 1.57 -6.08
CA LEU A 200 22.19 2.48 -5.42
C LEU A 200 22.09 2.22 -3.91
N ALA A 201 22.13 0.96 -3.48
CA ALA A 201 22.13 0.61 -2.06
C ALA A 201 23.33 1.20 -1.35
N ARG A 202 24.53 1.13 -1.96
CA ARG A 202 25.72 1.79 -1.41
C ARG A 202 25.60 3.32 -1.43
N GLN A 203 25.16 3.88 -2.54
CA GLN A 203 25.03 5.33 -2.71
C GLN A 203 24.06 5.93 -1.69
N TYR A 204 22.93 5.26 -1.44
CA TYR A 204 21.89 5.74 -0.53
C TYR A 204 22.02 5.20 0.89
N ASN A 205 23.10 4.47 1.18
CA ASN A 205 23.33 3.84 2.48
C ASN A 205 22.13 3.01 2.93
N VAL A 206 21.70 2.08 2.06
CA VAL A 206 20.60 1.15 2.33
C VAL A 206 21.17 -0.17 2.84
N HIS A 207 20.65 -0.63 3.95
CA HIS A 207 21.04 -1.88 4.60
C HIS A 207 19.81 -2.75 4.85
N THR A 208 20.02 -4.06 4.88
CA THR A 208 19.04 -5.03 5.34
C THR A 208 18.58 -4.71 6.77
N ARG A 209 17.29 -4.56 6.98
CA ARG A 209 16.68 -4.26 8.28
C ARG A 209 15.47 -5.16 8.49
N ILE A 210 15.67 -6.25 9.24
CA ILE A 210 14.65 -7.28 9.51
C ILE A 210 14.40 -7.51 11.00
N SER A 211 15.00 -6.70 11.87
CA SER A 211 14.72 -6.75 13.31
C SER A 211 13.31 -6.22 13.60
N CYS A 212 12.67 -6.75 14.64
CA CYS A 212 11.28 -6.41 14.98
C CYS A 212 11.09 -4.91 15.24
N ASP A 213 12.06 -4.27 15.91
CA ASP A 213 12.07 -2.85 16.26
C ASP A 213 12.22 -1.90 15.04
N THR A 214 12.57 -2.43 13.87
CA THR A 214 12.58 -1.64 12.62
C THR A 214 11.17 -1.16 12.26
N CYS A 215 10.16 -1.98 12.50
CA CYS A 215 8.76 -1.72 12.13
C CYS A 215 7.84 -1.60 13.35
N HIS A 216 8.18 -2.22 14.48
CA HIS A 216 7.35 -2.28 15.68
C HIS A 216 8.02 -1.58 16.86
N ARG A 217 7.26 -0.77 17.60
CA ARG A 217 7.73 -0.05 18.80
C ARG A 217 6.73 -0.17 19.91
#